data_e713efb550a93c3ab059b871ac10c92d
#
_entry.id   e713efb550a93c3ab059b871ac10c92d
#
_cell.length_a   1.000
_cell.length_b   1.000
_cell.length_c   1.000
_cell.angle_alpha   90.00
_cell.angle_beta   90.00
_cell.angle_gamma   90.00
#
_symmetry.space_group_name_H-M   'P 1'
#
loop_
_entity.id
_entity.type
_entity.pdbx_description
1 polymer ?
#
loop_
_entity_poly.entity_id
_entity_poly.type
_entity_poly.pdbx_seq_one_letter_code
_entity_poly.pdbx_strand_id
1 'polypeptide(L)'
;DNLTYTLNMASAKNGALSNNGINVELTKEENFETNPIQVSKSIAIDNNDRNYAGNIGYLMYNQFVADKSGELNKAFANFKADGISDLILDLRYNGGGSVQNCVELASMITGQYTSEIFAEEQWNTKLLKYLRERYGKETLINRFTAQLSNGDPINSLDLNRVFIITTSESASASELLINGLDSYIEVFQIGERTVGKNVGSITVYDYVDNEQTKNPEHTYAMQPIVLKISNSDGFADYSDGLLPDTIIEEDIQNLGVLGDSNEPLLETVINIITGSGKINIPKAKMSRDLLIKDPLMLQRQQMI
;
A
#
# COMPACT_ATOMS: atom_id res chain seq x y z
N ASP A 1 -13.77 21.38 -22.96
CA ASP A 1 -13.79 20.19 -22.08
C ASP A 1 -14.84 20.43 -21.00
N ASN A 2 -15.78 19.48 -20.85
CA ASN A 2 -16.75 19.55 -19.75
C ASN A 2 -16.03 19.27 -18.43
N LEU A 3 -16.08 20.23 -17.51
CA LEU A 3 -15.55 20.06 -16.16
C LEU A 3 -16.45 19.18 -15.29
N THR A 4 -17.74 19.09 -15.63
CA THR A 4 -18.74 18.35 -14.86
C THR A 4 -19.19 17.13 -15.64
N TYR A 5 -19.37 16.00 -14.96
CA TYR A 5 -19.88 14.74 -15.50
C TYR A 5 -20.71 13.99 -14.46
N THR A 6 -21.62 13.13 -14.91
CA THR A 6 -22.50 12.37 -14.05
C THR A 6 -22.15 10.89 -14.11
N LEU A 7 -21.90 10.28 -12.94
CA LEU A 7 -21.79 8.83 -12.78
C LEU A 7 -23.19 8.25 -12.56
N ASN A 8 -23.61 7.34 -13.43
CA ASN A 8 -24.83 6.54 -13.22
C ASN A 8 -24.45 5.28 -12.46
N MET A 9 -24.90 5.18 -11.23
CA MET A 9 -24.54 4.08 -10.34
C MET A 9 -25.34 2.81 -10.64
N ALA A 10 -24.74 1.67 -10.32
CA ALA A 10 -25.37 0.37 -10.49
C ALA A 10 -25.27 -0.46 -9.21
N SER A 11 -26.23 -1.36 -9.01
CA SER A 11 -26.17 -2.40 -8.00
C SER A 11 -25.76 -3.72 -8.64
N ALA A 12 -24.87 -4.44 -7.97
CA ALA A 12 -24.47 -5.79 -8.34
C ALA A 12 -25.41 -6.80 -7.66
N LYS A 13 -26.10 -7.66 -8.41
CA LYS A 13 -26.96 -8.71 -7.88
C LYS A 13 -26.97 -9.93 -8.77
N ASN A 14 -26.73 -11.10 -8.17
CA ASN A 14 -26.73 -12.39 -8.89
C ASN A 14 -25.81 -12.43 -10.13
N GLY A 15 -24.63 -11.81 -10.04
CA GLY A 15 -23.66 -11.79 -11.14
C GLY A 15 -23.99 -10.79 -12.27
N ALA A 16 -25.01 -9.94 -12.10
CA ALA A 16 -25.39 -8.92 -13.06
C ALA A 16 -25.36 -7.52 -12.44
N LEU A 17 -24.99 -6.53 -13.26
CA LEU A 17 -25.10 -5.12 -12.91
C LEU A 17 -26.43 -4.56 -13.42
N SER A 18 -27.13 -3.82 -12.58
CA SER A 18 -28.35 -3.10 -12.95
C SER A 18 -28.27 -1.65 -12.46
N ASN A 19 -28.67 -0.70 -13.27
CA ASN A 19 -28.78 0.70 -12.87
C ASN A 19 -29.70 0.78 -11.64
N ASN A 20 -29.24 1.44 -10.57
CA ASN A 20 -30.00 1.58 -9.33
C ASN A 20 -30.70 2.93 -9.18
N GLY A 21 -30.64 3.78 -10.21
CA GLY A 21 -31.28 5.10 -10.24
C GLY A 21 -30.51 6.19 -9.47
N ILE A 22 -29.38 5.84 -8.85
CA ILE A 22 -28.52 6.82 -8.17
C ILE A 22 -27.60 7.45 -9.19
N ASN A 23 -27.60 8.78 -9.24
CA ASN A 23 -26.70 9.56 -10.08
C ASN A 23 -25.86 10.48 -9.20
N VAL A 24 -24.53 10.50 -9.43
CA VAL A 24 -23.59 11.35 -8.72
C VAL A 24 -22.96 12.31 -9.71
N GLU A 25 -23.18 13.60 -9.54
CA GLU A 25 -22.54 14.64 -10.33
C GLU A 25 -21.18 14.96 -9.70
N LEU A 26 -20.14 14.95 -10.53
CA LEU A 26 -18.76 15.26 -10.14
C LEU A 26 -18.23 16.38 -11.00
N THR A 27 -17.48 17.31 -10.39
CA THR A 27 -16.76 18.37 -11.07
C THR A 27 -15.27 18.10 -10.97
N LYS A 28 -14.55 18.17 -12.08
CA LYS A 28 -13.08 18.07 -12.10
C LYS A 28 -12.48 19.29 -11.43
N GLU A 29 -11.53 19.08 -10.57
CA GLU A 29 -10.73 20.11 -9.95
C GLU A 29 -9.32 20.10 -10.53
N GLU A 30 -8.75 21.29 -10.76
CA GLU A 30 -7.33 21.42 -11.10
C GLU A 30 -6.50 21.29 -9.81
N ASN A 31 -5.35 20.60 -9.93
CA ASN A 31 -4.42 20.37 -8.80
C ASN A 31 -5.07 19.65 -7.61
N PHE A 32 -6.01 18.75 -7.89
CA PHE A 32 -6.64 17.94 -6.85
C PHE A 32 -5.60 17.04 -6.13
N GLU A 33 -5.42 17.28 -4.84
CA GLU A 33 -4.58 16.44 -3.98
C GLU A 33 -5.44 15.40 -3.26
N THR A 34 -5.18 14.13 -3.52
CA THR A 34 -5.80 13.04 -2.77
C THR A 34 -5.16 12.88 -1.40
N ASN A 35 -5.97 12.66 -0.37
CA ASN A 35 -5.43 12.17 0.90
C ASN A 35 -5.21 10.66 0.79
N PRO A 36 -3.97 10.17 0.87
CA PRO A 36 -3.70 8.74 0.77
C PRO A 36 -4.18 7.96 2.00
N ILE A 37 -4.38 8.61 3.14
CA ILE A 37 -4.98 8.02 4.33
C ILE A 37 -6.50 8.07 4.19
N GLN A 38 -7.09 6.95 3.77
CA GLN A 38 -8.54 6.83 3.60
C GLN A 38 -9.26 6.69 4.93
N VAL A 39 -8.70 5.88 5.83
CA VAL A 39 -9.23 5.66 7.18
C VAL A 39 -8.04 5.47 8.13
N SER A 40 -8.11 6.11 9.30
CA SER A 40 -7.19 5.87 10.42
C SER A 40 -8.00 5.92 11.72
N LYS A 41 -8.06 4.80 12.44
CA LYS A 41 -8.80 4.72 13.70
C LYS A 41 -8.33 3.57 14.60
N SER A 42 -8.55 3.71 15.90
CA SER A 42 -8.39 2.63 16.88
C SER A 42 -9.72 1.92 17.10
N ILE A 43 -9.69 0.60 17.09
CA ILE A 43 -10.83 -0.29 17.32
C ILE A 43 -10.67 -0.90 18.70
N ALA A 44 -11.55 -0.52 19.63
CA ALA A 44 -11.61 -1.14 20.92
C ALA A 44 -12.25 -2.53 20.82
N ILE A 45 -11.60 -3.54 21.38
CA ILE A 45 -12.12 -4.91 21.42
C ILE A 45 -12.77 -5.15 22.78
N ASP A 46 -14.04 -5.53 22.75
CA ASP A 46 -14.76 -5.93 23.96
C ASP A 46 -14.25 -7.31 24.42
N ASN A 47 -13.73 -7.33 25.68
CA ASN A 47 -13.07 -8.51 26.25
C ASN A 47 -14.05 -9.58 26.76
N ASN A 48 -15.36 -9.35 26.69
CA ASN A 48 -16.34 -10.24 27.34
C ASN A 48 -16.39 -11.66 26.73
N ASP A 49 -15.93 -11.85 25.48
CA ASP A 49 -15.98 -13.15 24.81
C ASP A 49 -14.64 -13.53 24.10
N ARG A 50 -13.55 -12.79 24.32
CA ARG A 50 -12.31 -12.93 23.55
C ARG A 50 -11.08 -12.95 24.47
N ASN A 51 -10.15 -13.86 24.21
CA ASN A 51 -8.84 -13.92 24.92
C ASN A 51 -7.85 -12.83 24.41
N TYR A 52 -8.35 -11.68 23.99
CA TYR A 52 -7.54 -10.58 23.48
C TYR A 52 -7.72 -9.35 24.37
N ALA A 53 -6.61 -8.81 24.87
CA ALA A 53 -6.59 -7.59 25.65
C ALA A 53 -5.82 -6.52 24.91
N GLY A 54 -6.52 -5.52 24.36
CA GLY A 54 -5.89 -4.40 23.67
C GLY A 54 -6.80 -3.73 22.66
N ASN A 55 -6.27 -2.67 22.06
CA ASN A 55 -6.90 -1.97 20.94
C ASN A 55 -6.19 -2.39 19.65
N ILE A 56 -6.92 -2.42 18.55
CA ILE A 56 -6.39 -2.67 17.22
C ILE A 56 -6.37 -1.35 16.45
N GLY A 57 -5.20 -0.93 15.95
CA GLY A 57 -5.11 0.16 14.99
C GLY A 57 -5.56 -0.32 13.61
N TYR A 58 -6.37 0.47 12.92
CA TYR A 58 -6.72 0.26 11.52
C TYR A 58 -6.31 1.46 10.70
N LEU A 59 -5.46 1.23 9.71
CA LEU A 59 -5.00 2.23 8.75
C LEU A 59 -5.26 1.73 7.33
N MET A 60 -6.15 2.40 6.60
CA MET A 60 -6.30 2.21 5.17
C MET A 60 -5.50 3.27 4.42
N TYR A 61 -4.50 2.83 3.67
CA TYR A 61 -3.53 3.67 2.99
C TYR A 61 -3.48 3.34 1.50
N ASN A 62 -3.90 4.27 0.65
CA ASN A 62 -4.17 4.01 -0.76
C ASN A 62 -2.99 4.32 -1.69
N GLN A 63 -1.96 5.03 -1.22
CA GLN A 63 -0.80 5.37 -2.04
C GLN A 63 0.39 5.80 -1.18
N PHE A 64 1.61 5.39 -1.54
CA PHE A 64 2.84 5.87 -0.92
C PHE A 64 3.26 7.20 -1.53
N VAL A 65 2.97 8.31 -0.84
CA VAL A 65 3.21 9.68 -1.30
C VAL A 65 4.30 10.31 -0.46
N ALA A 66 5.39 10.77 -1.09
CA ALA A 66 6.62 11.18 -0.41
C ALA A 66 6.42 12.34 0.58
N ASP A 67 5.54 13.29 0.28
CA ASP A 67 5.26 14.46 1.12
C ASP A 67 4.15 14.24 2.16
N LYS A 68 3.59 13.02 2.23
CA LYS A 68 2.50 12.66 3.17
C LYS A 68 2.97 11.87 4.41
N SER A 69 4.28 11.70 4.59
CA SER A 69 4.84 11.01 5.77
C SER A 69 4.51 11.71 7.10
N GLY A 70 4.35 13.04 7.09
CA GLY A 70 3.95 13.79 8.28
C GLY A 70 2.53 13.46 8.75
N GLU A 71 1.60 13.24 7.83
CA GLU A 71 0.22 12.82 8.15
C GLU A 71 0.19 11.37 8.67
N LEU A 72 0.98 10.47 8.06
CA LEU A 72 1.17 9.12 8.60
C LEU A 72 1.72 9.16 10.01
N ASN A 73 2.78 9.93 10.27
CA ASN A 73 3.40 10.05 11.57
C ASN A 73 2.43 10.56 12.65
N LYS A 74 1.49 11.45 12.29
CA LYS A 74 0.40 11.87 13.18
C LYS A 74 -0.59 10.75 13.48
N ALA A 75 -0.94 9.95 12.47
CA ALA A 75 -1.80 8.78 12.67
C ALA A 75 -1.15 7.78 13.64
N PHE A 76 0.15 7.53 13.49
CA PHE A 76 0.91 6.67 14.39
C PHE A 76 1.05 7.25 15.81
N ALA A 77 1.18 8.57 15.96
CA ALA A 77 1.13 9.23 17.26
C ALA A 77 -0.20 8.98 17.99
N ASN A 78 -1.32 9.03 17.26
CA ASN A 78 -2.65 8.71 17.81
C ASN A 78 -2.74 7.23 18.22
N PHE A 79 -2.31 6.30 17.37
CA PHE A 79 -2.27 4.87 17.69
C PHE A 79 -1.42 4.59 18.95
N LYS A 80 -0.27 5.26 19.07
CA LYS A 80 0.59 5.16 20.25
C LYS A 80 -0.11 5.68 21.51
N ALA A 81 -0.80 6.81 21.41
CA ALA A 81 -1.57 7.39 22.52
C ALA A 81 -2.76 6.49 22.92
N ASP A 82 -3.40 5.82 21.96
CA ASP A 82 -4.50 4.89 22.19
C ASP A 82 -4.02 3.51 22.70
N GLY A 83 -2.70 3.29 22.73
CA GLY A 83 -2.09 2.06 23.22
C GLY A 83 -2.52 0.83 22.42
N ILE A 84 -2.47 0.90 21.08
CA ILE A 84 -2.79 -0.26 20.25
C ILE A 84 -1.78 -1.38 20.46
N SER A 85 -2.26 -2.62 20.42
CA SER A 85 -1.44 -3.82 20.56
C SER A 85 -1.13 -4.49 19.21
N ASP A 86 -2.00 -4.29 18.23
CA ASP A 86 -1.87 -4.78 16.87
C ASP A 86 -2.26 -3.72 15.85
N LEU A 87 -1.70 -3.81 14.64
CA LEU A 87 -2.01 -2.95 13.52
C LEU A 87 -2.57 -3.77 12.36
N ILE A 88 -3.71 -3.35 11.84
CA ILE A 88 -4.22 -3.75 10.53
C ILE A 88 -3.91 -2.65 9.54
N LEU A 89 -3.03 -2.94 8.59
CA LEU A 89 -2.69 -2.05 7.49
C LEU A 89 -3.41 -2.51 6.22
N ASP A 90 -4.34 -1.71 5.76
CA ASP A 90 -5.14 -2.01 4.58
C ASP A 90 -4.53 -1.36 3.33
N LEU A 91 -3.92 -2.18 2.49
CA LEU A 91 -3.29 -1.81 1.23
C LEU A 91 -4.06 -2.34 0.02
N ARG A 92 -5.34 -2.74 0.18
CA ARG A 92 -6.13 -3.41 -0.87
C ARG A 92 -6.18 -2.65 -2.19
N TYR A 93 -6.08 -1.33 -2.18
CA TYR A 93 -6.11 -0.48 -3.39
C TYR A 93 -4.83 0.33 -3.58
N ASN A 94 -3.73 -0.09 -2.96
CA ASN A 94 -2.49 0.65 -2.97
C ASN A 94 -1.52 0.10 -4.03
N GLY A 95 -1.43 0.77 -5.19
CA GLY A 95 -0.52 0.43 -6.28
C GLY A 95 0.96 0.78 -6.04
N GLY A 96 1.30 1.24 -4.82
CA GLY A 96 2.67 1.59 -4.46
C GLY A 96 2.96 3.09 -4.44
N GLY A 97 4.18 3.48 -4.81
CA GLY A 97 4.65 4.87 -4.84
C GLY A 97 6.07 5.04 -4.32
N SER A 98 6.27 5.99 -3.41
CA SER A 98 7.57 6.38 -2.88
C SER A 98 8.21 5.30 -2.00
N VAL A 99 9.43 4.87 -2.35
CA VAL A 99 10.25 3.98 -1.52
C VAL A 99 10.60 4.65 -0.19
N GLN A 100 10.92 5.95 -0.18
CA GLN A 100 11.20 6.69 1.06
C GLN A 100 10.03 6.66 2.03
N ASN A 101 8.82 6.92 1.55
CA ASN A 101 7.61 6.87 2.37
C ASN A 101 7.32 5.44 2.87
N CYS A 102 7.64 4.41 2.07
CA CYS A 102 7.55 3.00 2.47
C CYS A 102 8.51 2.69 3.64
N VAL A 103 9.77 3.13 3.56
CA VAL A 103 10.77 2.98 4.64
C VAL A 103 10.32 3.67 5.92
N GLU A 104 9.79 4.88 5.81
CA GLU A 104 9.29 5.66 6.95
C GLU A 104 8.08 4.97 7.60
N LEU A 105 7.14 4.43 6.81
CA LEU A 105 6.02 3.64 7.33
C LEU A 105 6.49 2.34 8.01
N ALA A 106 7.45 1.61 7.42
CA ALA A 106 8.04 0.44 8.04
C ALA A 106 8.68 0.78 9.39
N SER A 107 9.36 1.93 9.46
CA SER A 107 9.99 2.43 10.69
C SER A 107 8.97 2.86 11.75
N MET A 108 7.81 3.38 11.34
CA MET A 108 6.71 3.67 12.26
C MET A 108 6.08 2.40 12.84
N ILE A 109 6.01 1.32 12.06
CA ILE A 109 5.47 0.04 12.53
C ILE A 109 6.40 -0.59 13.56
N THR A 110 7.71 -0.64 13.29
CA THR A 110 8.68 -1.42 14.05
C THR A 110 9.42 -0.64 15.14
N GLY A 111 10.07 0.49 14.80
CA GLY A 111 10.85 1.32 15.71
C GLY A 111 12.19 0.73 16.17
N GLN A 112 12.24 -0.57 16.49
CA GLN A 112 13.39 -1.26 17.11
C GLN A 112 14.56 -1.54 16.16
N TYR A 113 14.40 -1.38 14.83
CA TYR A 113 15.41 -1.73 13.82
C TYR A 113 16.10 -0.53 13.18
N THR A 114 16.05 0.63 13.83
CA THR A 114 16.72 1.87 13.32
C THR A 114 18.15 1.59 12.86
N SER A 115 18.48 2.02 11.64
CA SER A 115 19.75 1.83 10.93
C SER A 115 20.00 0.44 10.34
N GLU A 116 19.17 -0.57 10.63
CA GLU A 116 19.23 -1.86 9.93
C GLU A 116 18.78 -1.70 8.47
N ILE A 117 19.21 -2.62 7.62
CA ILE A 117 18.89 -2.60 6.18
C ILE A 117 17.44 -3.03 5.98
N PHE A 118 16.58 -2.12 5.52
CA PHE A 118 15.21 -2.46 5.13
C PHE A 118 15.16 -3.08 3.74
N ALA A 119 15.90 -2.50 2.78
CA ALA A 119 15.92 -2.97 1.40
C ALA A 119 17.20 -2.55 0.68
N GLU A 120 17.60 -3.32 -0.34
CA GLU A 120 18.74 -3.02 -1.22
C GLU A 120 18.27 -2.89 -2.68
N GLU A 121 18.75 -1.84 -3.34
CA GLU A 121 18.47 -1.57 -4.75
C GLU A 121 19.51 -2.23 -5.66
N GLN A 122 19.07 -3.13 -6.51
CA GLN A 122 19.88 -3.87 -7.48
C GLN A 122 19.71 -3.24 -8.87
N TRP A 123 20.52 -2.23 -9.17
CA TRP A 123 20.47 -1.51 -10.43
C TRP A 123 21.08 -2.31 -11.58
N ASN A 124 20.67 -2.00 -12.81
CA ASN A 124 21.34 -2.56 -13.99
C ASN A 124 22.83 -2.18 -14.00
N THR A 125 23.65 -3.03 -14.62
CA THR A 125 25.12 -2.94 -14.53
C THR A 125 25.72 -1.59 -14.95
N LYS A 126 25.10 -0.89 -15.90
CA LYS A 126 25.58 0.42 -16.36
C LYS A 126 25.37 1.50 -15.31
N LEU A 127 24.15 1.58 -14.75
CA LEU A 127 23.81 2.56 -13.74
C LEU A 127 24.44 2.21 -12.39
N LEU A 128 24.51 0.94 -12.03
CA LEU A 128 25.13 0.49 -10.79
C LEU A 128 26.57 0.99 -10.63
N LYS A 129 27.39 0.86 -11.70
CA LYS A 129 28.77 1.35 -11.69
C LYS A 129 28.80 2.87 -11.47
N TYR A 130 28.03 3.62 -12.25
CA TYR A 130 27.94 5.07 -12.15
C TYR A 130 27.51 5.54 -10.76
N LEU A 131 26.46 4.94 -10.20
CA LEU A 131 25.91 5.32 -8.89
C LEU A 131 26.92 5.05 -7.77
N ARG A 132 27.58 3.88 -7.78
CA ARG A 132 28.61 3.53 -6.79
C ARG A 132 29.83 4.43 -6.85
N GLU A 133 30.32 4.79 -8.05
CA GLU A 133 31.47 5.66 -8.24
C GLU A 133 31.17 7.11 -7.83
N ARG A 134 29.94 7.59 -8.07
CA ARG A 134 29.56 8.98 -7.83
C ARG A 134 29.01 9.24 -6.42
N TYR A 135 28.23 8.32 -5.89
CA TYR A 135 27.47 8.54 -4.64
C TYR A 135 27.84 7.54 -3.53
N GLY A 136 28.66 6.54 -3.84
CA GLY A 136 29.02 5.50 -2.90
C GLY A 136 28.03 4.35 -2.83
N LYS A 137 28.42 3.25 -2.17
CA LYS A 137 27.63 2.03 -2.06
C LYS A 137 26.35 2.24 -1.20
N GLU A 138 26.44 3.06 -0.18
CA GLU A 138 25.36 3.29 0.79
C GLU A 138 24.12 3.93 0.16
N THR A 139 24.26 4.65 -0.96
CA THR A 139 23.12 5.27 -1.65
C THR A 139 22.13 4.26 -2.24
N LEU A 140 22.52 2.98 -2.31
CA LEU A 140 21.69 1.89 -2.84
C LEU A 140 20.97 1.11 -1.71
N ILE A 141 21.19 1.51 -0.48
CA ILE A 141 20.69 0.82 0.70
C ILE A 141 19.64 1.70 1.38
N ASN A 142 18.43 1.18 1.51
CA ASN A 142 17.36 1.79 2.24
C ASN A 142 17.35 1.21 3.67
N ARG A 143 17.49 2.08 4.68
CA ARG A 143 17.58 1.68 6.09
C ARG A 143 16.37 2.17 6.87
N PHE A 144 15.95 1.40 7.86
CA PHE A 144 15.02 1.90 8.87
C PHE A 144 15.57 3.20 9.49
N THR A 145 14.68 4.12 9.78
CA THR A 145 15.05 5.47 10.25
C THR A 145 14.28 5.85 11.52
N ALA A 146 14.92 6.68 12.36
CA ALA A 146 14.26 7.28 13.52
C ALA A 146 13.62 8.64 13.22
N GLN A 147 13.83 9.17 12.00
CA GLN A 147 13.37 10.49 11.60
C GLN A 147 12.75 10.44 10.20
N LEU A 148 11.76 11.28 9.98
CA LEU A 148 11.23 11.56 8.65
C LEU A 148 12.25 12.32 7.80
N SER A 149 12.03 12.38 6.51
CA SER A 149 12.87 13.14 5.56
C SER A 149 12.99 14.63 5.90
N ASN A 150 11.99 15.20 6.58
CA ASN A 150 12.01 16.59 7.06
C ASN A 150 12.72 16.79 8.40
N GLY A 151 13.23 15.71 9.02
CA GLY A 151 13.93 15.71 10.30
C GLY A 151 13.04 15.52 11.54
N ASP A 152 11.73 15.43 11.39
CA ASP A 152 10.84 15.15 12.51
C ASP A 152 11.03 13.73 13.05
N PRO A 153 10.97 13.51 14.38
CA PRO A 153 11.08 12.17 14.94
C PRO A 153 9.88 11.30 14.57
N ILE A 154 10.15 10.02 14.28
CA ILE A 154 9.12 9.03 13.99
C ILE A 154 8.42 8.59 15.28
N ASN A 155 7.09 8.54 15.25
CA ASN A 155 6.26 7.90 16.27
C ASN A 155 6.15 6.41 15.93
N SER A 156 6.99 5.57 16.55
CA SER A 156 6.96 4.12 16.33
C SER A 156 6.04 3.41 17.33
N LEU A 157 5.50 2.27 16.89
CA LEU A 157 4.60 1.42 17.66
C LEU A 157 5.34 0.23 18.28
N ASP A 158 6.60 -0.02 17.89
CA ASP A 158 7.46 -1.10 18.36
C ASP A 158 6.80 -2.50 18.24
N LEU A 159 6.04 -2.71 17.15
CA LEU A 159 5.31 -3.94 16.90
C LEU A 159 6.23 -5.06 16.42
N ASN A 160 5.94 -6.31 16.84
CA ASN A 160 6.61 -7.52 16.39
C ASN A 160 5.78 -8.31 15.38
N ARG A 161 4.59 -7.83 15.05
CA ARG A 161 3.72 -8.38 14.00
C ARG A 161 2.82 -7.31 13.40
N VAL A 162 2.41 -7.53 12.15
CA VAL A 162 1.47 -6.67 11.43
C VAL A 162 0.54 -7.51 10.58
N PHE A 163 -0.71 -7.09 10.44
CA PHE A 163 -1.71 -7.72 9.57
C PHE A 163 -1.95 -6.82 8.38
N ILE A 164 -1.73 -7.32 7.16
CA ILE A 164 -1.80 -6.53 5.94
C ILE A 164 -2.89 -7.08 5.03
N ILE A 165 -3.86 -6.23 4.70
CA ILE A 165 -4.91 -6.58 3.72
C ILE A 165 -4.43 -6.19 2.34
N THR A 166 -4.46 -7.15 1.40
CA THR A 166 -4.04 -6.97 0.01
C THR A 166 -5.10 -7.44 -0.97
N THR A 167 -5.06 -6.89 -2.19
CA THR A 167 -5.78 -7.39 -3.35
C THR A 167 -4.86 -7.48 -4.56
N SER A 168 -5.38 -7.93 -5.68
CA SER A 168 -4.69 -7.93 -6.98
C SER A 168 -4.32 -6.52 -7.49
N GLU A 169 -4.66 -5.45 -6.76
CA GLU A 169 -4.23 -4.07 -7.03
C GLU A 169 -3.06 -3.62 -6.14
N SER A 170 -2.71 -4.39 -5.11
CA SER A 170 -1.58 -4.09 -4.23
C SER A 170 -0.26 -4.34 -4.97
N ALA A 171 0.59 -3.32 -5.11
CA ALA A 171 1.77 -3.39 -5.96
C ALA A 171 2.97 -2.58 -5.44
N SER A 172 4.18 -2.92 -5.94
CA SER A 172 5.38 -2.08 -5.83
C SER A 172 5.76 -1.76 -4.37
N ALA A 173 5.64 -0.49 -3.91
CA ALA A 173 5.97 -0.11 -2.52
C ALA A 173 5.12 -0.85 -1.47
N SER A 174 3.89 -1.26 -1.81
CA SER A 174 3.07 -2.14 -0.95
C SER A 174 3.71 -3.51 -0.77
N GLU A 175 4.20 -4.10 -1.86
CA GLU A 175 4.90 -5.38 -1.84
C GLU A 175 6.28 -5.27 -1.19
N LEU A 176 6.96 -4.15 -1.42
CA LEU A 176 8.23 -3.85 -0.76
C LEU A 176 8.07 -3.74 0.76
N LEU A 177 6.97 -3.13 1.24
CA LEU A 177 6.68 -3.06 2.66
C LEU A 177 6.52 -4.45 3.29
N ILE A 178 5.70 -5.30 2.66
CA ILE A 178 5.48 -6.69 3.08
C ILE A 178 6.81 -7.44 3.11
N ASN A 179 7.52 -7.46 1.99
CA ASN A 179 8.79 -8.18 1.82
C ASN A 179 9.90 -7.67 2.77
N GLY A 180 10.01 -6.36 2.96
CA GLY A 180 11.02 -5.75 3.82
C GLY A 180 10.76 -6.00 5.30
N LEU A 181 9.49 -5.97 5.74
CA LEU A 181 9.12 -6.26 7.12
C LEU A 181 9.25 -7.74 7.47
N ASP A 182 9.01 -8.65 6.53
CA ASP A 182 9.03 -10.11 6.74
C ASP A 182 10.41 -10.63 7.23
N SER A 183 11.51 -9.91 6.92
CA SER A 183 12.84 -10.22 7.47
C SER A 183 13.00 -9.87 8.96
N TYR A 184 12.06 -9.15 9.57
CA TYR A 184 12.21 -8.57 10.91
C TYR A 184 11.10 -8.90 11.88
N ILE A 185 9.86 -8.95 11.40
CA ILE A 185 8.66 -9.18 12.22
C ILE A 185 7.73 -10.17 11.53
N GLU A 186 6.75 -10.70 12.26
CA GLU A 186 5.72 -11.54 11.66
C GLU A 186 4.76 -10.69 10.81
N VAL A 187 4.68 -10.98 9.51
CA VAL A 187 3.77 -10.31 8.58
C VAL A 187 2.68 -11.30 8.19
N PHE A 188 1.44 -11.01 8.57
CA PHE A 188 0.27 -11.78 8.17
C PHE A 188 -0.41 -11.09 7.00
N GLN A 189 -0.30 -11.65 5.81
CA GLN A 189 -0.96 -11.14 4.61
C GLN A 189 -2.33 -11.82 4.45
N ILE A 190 -3.40 -11.01 4.34
CA ILE A 190 -4.78 -11.48 4.21
C ILE A 190 -5.40 -10.84 2.95
N GLY A 191 -6.15 -11.62 2.20
CA GLY A 191 -6.86 -11.15 1.02
C GLY A 191 -6.45 -11.86 -0.25
N GLU A 192 -6.03 -11.14 -1.27
CA GLU A 192 -5.64 -11.69 -2.57
C GLU A 192 -4.13 -11.58 -2.80
N ARG A 193 -3.66 -12.35 -3.78
CA ARG A 193 -2.29 -12.26 -4.28
C ARG A 193 -2.03 -10.85 -4.86
N THR A 194 -0.88 -10.29 -4.58
CA THR A 194 -0.45 -8.99 -5.09
C THR A 194 -0.01 -9.05 -6.57
N VAL A 195 0.33 -7.89 -7.14
CA VAL A 195 0.68 -7.76 -8.59
C VAL A 195 1.99 -8.45 -8.97
N GLY A 196 3.02 -8.40 -8.10
CA GLY A 196 4.35 -8.93 -8.42
C GLY A 196 5.32 -7.89 -9.01
N LYS A 197 5.13 -6.60 -8.73
CA LYS A 197 6.02 -5.54 -9.19
C LYS A 197 7.23 -5.39 -8.26
N ASN A 198 8.21 -6.27 -8.41
CA ASN A 198 9.47 -6.28 -7.64
C ASN A 198 10.56 -5.38 -8.23
N VAL A 199 10.20 -4.50 -9.16
CA VAL A 199 11.10 -3.64 -9.93
C VAL A 199 10.78 -2.18 -9.72
N GLY A 200 11.80 -1.33 -9.89
CA GLY A 200 11.68 0.12 -9.83
C GLY A 200 12.02 0.79 -11.15
N SER A 201 11.41 1.94 -11.39
CA SER A 201 11.62 2.78 -12.55
C SER A 201 12.06 4.18 -12.12
N ILE A 202 12.69 4.89 -13.05
CA ILE A 202 12.99 6.33 -12.92
C ILE A 202 12.24 7.08 -14.01
N THR A 203 11.84 8.33 -13.71
CA THR A 203 11.28 9.21 -14.75
C THR A 203 12.42 9.94 -15.46
N VAL A 204 12.49 9.77 -16.77
CA VAL A 204 13.47 10.43 -17.64
C VAL A 204 12.75 11.40 -18.55
N TYR A 205 13.06 12.68 -18.43
CA TYR A 205 12.56 13.73 -19.30
C TYR A 205 13.55 14.01 -20.44
N ASP A 206 13.08 14.57 -21.54
CA ASP A 206 13.93 15.20 -22.52
C ASP A 206 14.38 16.57 -22.00
N TYR A 207 15.67 16.70 -21.73
CA TYR A 207 16.28 17.93 -21.23
C TYR A 207 17.07 18.62 -22.34
N VAL A 208 16.83 19.91 -22.54
CA VAL A 208 17.49 20.72 -23.58
C VAL A 208 18.86 21.28 -23.15
N ASP A 209 19.19 21.15 -21.86
CA ASP A 209 20.46 21.64 -21.29
C ASP A 209 20.94 20.80 -20.11
N ASN A 210 22.11 21.12 -19.59
CA ASN A 210 22.70 20.48 -18.40
C ASN A 210 22.08 20.95 -17.07
N GLU A 211 21.22 21.95 -17.09
CA GLU A 211 20.50 22.51 -15.92
C GLU A 211 19.17 21.80 -15.69
N GLN A 212 18.87 20.75 -16.46
CA GLN A 212 17.66 19.96 -16.41
C GLN A 212 16.39 20.74 -16.80
N THR A 213 16.51 21.67 -17.73
CA THR A 213 15.36 22.34 -18.36
C THR A 213 14.64 21.34 -19.26
N LYS A 214 13.38 21.03 -18.94
CA LYS A 214 12.55 20.13 -19.75
C LYS A 214 12.27 20.75 -21.11
N ASN A 215 12.32 19.93 -22.17
CA ASN A 215 11.98 20.37 -23.50
C ASN A 215 10.55 20.93 -23.54
N PRO A 216 10.33 22.21 -23.92
CA PRO A 216 9.02 22.82 -23.92
C PRO A 216 8.13 22.39 -25.10
N GLU A 217 8.68 21.68 -26.11
CA GLU A 217 7.93 21.28 -27.30
C GLU A 217 6.99 20.10 -27.06
N HIS A 218 7.16 19.39 -25.93
CA HIS A 218 6.29 18.26 -25.56
C HIS A 218 6.26 18.02 -24.07
N THR A 219 5.30 17.19 -23.63
CA THR A 219 5.11 16.79 -22.22
C THR A 219 5.46 15.32 -21.95
N TYR A 220 6.05 14.62 -22.93
CA TYR A 220 6.38 13.20 -22.80
C TYR A 220 7.57 12.99 -21.87
N ALA A 221 7.49 11.92 -21.09
CA ALA A 221 8.58 11.38 -20.29
C ALA A 221 8.62 9.86 -20.45
N MET A 222 9.79 9.25 -20.24
CA MET A 222 9.95 7.80 -20.18
C MET A 222 10.07 7.33 -18.75
N GLN A 223 9.55 6.13 -18.46
CA GLN A 223 9.75 5.44 -17.18
C GLN A 223 10.39 4.05 -17.40
N PRO A 224 11.68 4.01 -17.76
CA PRO A 224 12.37 2.74 -17.91
C PRO A 224 12.49 2.01 -16.56
N ILE A 225 12.26 0.69 -16.57
CA ILE A 225 12.60 -0.19 -15.45
C ILE A 225 14.13 -0.30 -15.39
N VAL A 226 14.72 0.04 -14.26
CA VAL A 226 16.17 0.15 -14.13
C VAL A 226 16.75 -0.62 -12.95
N LEU A 227 15.93 -1.02 -12.00
CA LEU A 227 16.37 -1.73 -10.79
C LEU A 227 15.37 -2.80 -10.35
N LYS A 228 15.85 -3.72 -9.55
CA LYS A 228 15.10 -4.67 -8.72
C LYS A 228 15.35 -4.32 -7.26
N ILE A 229 14.39 -4.54 -6.37
CA ILE A 229 14.57 -4.25 -4.94
C ILE A 229 14.44 -5.56 -4.17
N SER A 230 15.44 -5.86 -3.33
CA SER A 230 15.42 -7.00 -2.41
C SER A 230 15.24 -6.53 -0.96
N ASN A 231 14.73 -7.41 -0.09
CA ASN A 231 14.79 -7.20 1.36
C ASN A 231 16.21 -7.44 1.91
N SER A 232 16.40 -7.34 3.22
CA SER A 232 17.70 -7.53 3.90
C SER A 232 18.27 -8.94 3.74
N ASP A 233 17.44 -9.96 3.52
CA ASP A 233 17.85 -11.34 3.25
C ASP A 233 18.21 -11.58 1.78
N GLY A 234 18.10 -10.56 0.93
CA GLY A 234 18.35 -10.61 -0.50
C GLY A 234 17.19 -11.16 -1.33
N PHE A 235 16.03 -11.43 -0.72
CA PHE A 235 14.87 -11.93 -1.44
C PHE A 235 14.19 -10.81 -2.23
N ALA A 236 13.97 -11.08 -3.51
CA ALA A 236 13.30 -10.19 -4.46
C ALA A 236 12.50 -10.96 -5.52
N ASP A 237 12.28 -12.27 -5.34
CA ASP A 237 11.73 -13.12 -6.40
C ASP A 237 10.22 -13.36 -6.23
N TYR A 238 9.46 -12.26 -6.29
CA TYR A 238 8.01 -12.26 -6.22
C TYR A 238 7.35 -11.64 -7.46
N SER A 239 7.91 -11.89 -8.64
CA SER A 239 7.36 -11.39 -9.92
C SER A 239 5.94 -11.88 -10.24
N ASP A 240 5.50 -12.97 -9.61
CA ASP A 240 4.14 -13.50 -9.72
C ASP A 240 3.21 -13.02 -8.59
N GLY A 241 3.66 -12.06 -7.80
CA GLY A 241 2.96 -11.54 -6.63
C GLY A 241 3.22 -12.33 -5.33
N LEU A 242 3.07 -11.64 -4.20
CA LEU A 242 3.11 -12.24 -2.87
C LEU A 242 1.79 -12.95 -2.59
N LEU A 243 1.89 -14.18 -2.08
CA LEU A 243 0.72 -14.99 -1.73
C LEU A 243 0.27 -14.67 -0.32
N PRO A 244 -1.02 -14.40 -0.09
CA PRO A 244 -1.53 -14.21 1.26
C PRO A 244 -1.54 -15.53 2.06
N ASP A 245 -1.34 -15.42 3.38
CA ASP A 245 -1.50 -16.53 4.34
C ASP A 245 -2.94 -16.99 4.43
N THR A 246 -3.88 -16.06 4.26
CA THR A 246 -5.31 -16.33 4.23
C THR A 246 -5.93 -15.70 2.99
N ILE A 247 -6.38 -16.55 2.07
CA ILE A 247 -6.99 -16.09 0.81
C ILE A 247 -8.44 -15.70 1.06
N ILE A 248 -8.77 -14.45 0.77
CA ILE A 248 -10.13 -13.91 0.83
C ILE A 248 -10.30 -12.95 -0.35
N GLU A 249 -11.24 -13.24 -1.23
CA GLU A 249 -11.59 -12.37 -2.34
C GLU A 249 -12.60 -11.31 -1.88
N GLU A 250 -12.45 -10.08 -2.38
CA GLU A 250 -13.40 -9.01 -2.14
C GLU A 250 -14.71 -9.29 -2.90
N ASP A 251 -15.84 -9.35 -2.17
CA ASP A 251 -17.16 -9.55 -2.79
C ASP A 251 -17.81 -8.19 -3.11
N ILE A 252 -17.81 -7.79 -4.38
CA ILE A 252 -18.42 -6.53 -4.82
C ILE A 252 -19.93 -6.42 -4.57
N GLN A 253 -20.60 -7.53 -4.24
CA GLN A 253 -22.00 -7.50 -3.79
C GLN A 253 -22.15 -7.23 -2.30
N ASN A 254 -21.03 -7.27 -1.53
CA ASN A 254 -21.00 -7.08 -0.09
C ASN A 254 -19.69 -6.39 0.34
N LEU A 255 -19.42 -5.22 -0.20
CA LEU A 255 -18.22 -4.45 0.13
C LEU A 255 -18.22 -3.90 1.56
N GLY A 256 -19.40 -3.79 2.19
CA GLY A 256 -19.53 -3.17 3.51
C GLY A 256 -19.21 -1.67 3.50
N VAL A 257 -18.77 -1.16 4.65
CA VAL A 257 -18.33 0.22 4.82
C VAL A 257 -16.87 0.19 5.26
N LEU A 258 -15.98 0.80 4.49
CA LEU A 258 -14.55 0.82 4.79
C LEU A 258 -14.27 1.36 6.20
N GLY A 259 -13.52 0.59 6.97
CA GLY A 259 -13.21 0.89 8.35
C GLY A 259 -14.31 0.55 9.36
N ASP A 260 -15.47 0.06 8.96
CA ASP A 260 -16.45 -0.54 9.89
C ASP A 260 -15.94 -1.94 10.31
N SER A 261 -15.99 -2.25 11.61
CA SER A 261 -15.54 -3.55 12.13
C SER A 261 -16.35 -4.74 11.60
N ASN A 262 -17.51 -4.51 10.99
CA ASN A 262 -18.32 -5.52 10.31
C ASN A 262 -18.08 -5.56 8.79
N GLU A 263 -17.14 -4.77 8.26
CA GLU A 263 -16.73 -4.90 6.86
C GLU A 263 -16.06 -6.27 6.68
N PRO A 264 -16.42 -7.05 5.66
CA PRO A 264 -16.11 -8.48 5.60
C PRO A 264 -14.61 -8.84 5.71
N LEU A 265 -13.71 -8.08 5.05
CA LEU A 265 -12.28 -8.32 5.16
C LEU A 265 -11.75 -7.89 6.53
N LEU A 266 -12.13 -6.70 6.98
CA LEU A 266 -11.71 -6.17 8.28
C LEU A 266 -12.23 -7.03 9.43
N GLU A 267 -13.49 -7.46 9.41
CA GLU A 267 -14.07 -8.38 10.41
C GLU A 267 -13.26 -9.68 10.48
N THR A 268 -12.91 -10.24 9.32
CA THR A 268 -12.11 -11.47 9.28
C THR A 268 -10.75 -11.29 9.93
N VAL A 269 -10.04 -10.20 9.63
CA VAL A 269 -8.72 -9.91 10.23
C VAL A 269 -8.85 -9.69 11.74
N ILE A 270 -9.87 -8.95 12.20
CA ILE A 270 -10.15 -8.78 13.63
C ILE A 270 -10.37 -10.15 14.32
N ASN A 271 -11.12 -11.05 13.68
CA ASN A 271 -11.36 -12.39 14.22
C ASN A 271 -10.09 -13.24 14.26
N ILE A 272 -9.19 -13.11 13.28
CA ILE A 272 -7.86 -13.75 13.31
C ILE A 272 -7.05 -13.23 14.50
N ILE A 273 -6.93 -11.92 14.66
CA ILE A 273 -6.16 -11.27 15.75
C ILE A 273 -6.68 -11.71 17.13
N THR A 274 -8.00 -11.68 17.29
CA THR A 274 -8.65 -11.91 18.60
C THR A 274 -8.83 -13.39 18.94
N GLY A 275 -8.58 -14.30 18.00
CA GLY A 275 -8.82 -15.74 18.17
C GLY A 275 -10.29 -16.07 18.38
N SER A 276 -11.20 -15.17 18.01
CA SER A 276 -12.63 -15.33 18.25
C SER A 276 -13.29 -16.16 17.16
N GLY A 277 -13.67 -17.39 17.51
CA GLY A 277 -14.59 -18.21 16.75
C GLY A 277 -14.00 -19.00 15.59
N LYS A 278 -14.86 -19.66 14.83
CA LYS A 278 -14.52 -20.25 13.55
C LYS A 278 -14.32 -19.12 12.56
N ILE A 279 -13.12 -18.99 12.01
CA ILE A 279 -12.86 -18.09 10.89
C ILE A 279 -13.75 -18.55 9.74
N ASN A 280 -14.84 -17.83 9.53
CA ASN A 280 -15.74 -18.08 8.41
C ASN A 280 -15.26 -17.22 7.24
N ILE A 281 -14.39 -17.80 6.39
CA ILE A 281 -13.90 -17.11 5.19
C ILE A 281 -15.09 -16.98 4.24
N PRO A 282 -15.61 -15.76 4.01
CA PRO A 282 -16.72 -15.58 3.08
C PRO A 282 -16.24 -15.93 1.66
N LYS A 283 -17.05 -16.70 0.93
CA LYS A 283 -16.81 -16.89 -0.50
C LYS A 283 -17.41 -15.70 -1.24
N ALA A 284 -16.58 -14.96 -1.97
CA ALA A 284 -17.04 -13.91 -2.85
C ALA A 284 -18.08 -14.46 -3.84
N LYS A 285 -19.24 -13.82 -3.91
CA LYS A 285 -20.29 -14.15 -4.88
C LYS A 285 -20.01 -13.54 -6.25
N MET A 286 -19.22 -12.47 -6.28
CA MET A 286 -18.83 -11.78 -7.49
C MET A 286 -17.47 -11.08 -7.26
N SER A 287 -16.41 -11.62 -7.84
CA SER A 287 -15.09 -10.99 -7.76
C SER A 287 -14.99 -9.79 -8.72
N ARG A 288 -14.07 -8.89 -8.44
CA ARG A 288 -13.78 -7.72 -9.29
C ARG A 288 -13.39 -8.09 -10.71
N ASP A 289 -12.64 -9.17 -10.87
CA ASP A 289 -12.15 -9.65 -12.16
C ASP A 289 -13.27 -9.96 -13.16
N LEU A 290 -14.47 -10.29 -12.66
CA LEU A 290 -15.65 -10.50 -13.50
C LEU A 290 -16.22 -9.21 -14.09
N LEU A 291 -15.91 -8.05 -13.51
CA LEU A 291 -16.39 -6.74 -14.00
C LEU A 291 -15.41 -6.07 -14.97
N ILE A 292 -14.11 -6.33 -14.82
CA ILE A 292 -13.07 -5.70 -15.64
C ILE A 292 -12.95 -6.48 -16.97
N LYS A 293 -13.93 -6.33 -17.83
CA LYS A 293 -13.83 -6.81 -19.22
C LYS A 293 -13.31 -5.74 -20.19
N ASP A 294 -12.82 -4.60 -19.68
CA ASP A 294 -12.28 -3.54 -20.51
C ASP A 294 -10.80 -3.79 -20.84
N PRO A 295 -10.47 -4.06 -22.12
CA PRO A 295 -9.08 -4.24 -22.56
C PRO A 295 -8.18 -3.04 -22.28
N LEU A 296 -8.73 -1.84 -22.14
CA LEU A 296 -7.97 -0.61 -21.83
C LEU A 296 -7.54 -0.55 -20.36
N MET A 297 -8.29 -1.15 -19.45
CA MET A 297 -7.89 -1.28 -18.04
C MET A 297 -6.72 -2.26 -17.88
N LEU A 298 -6.74 -3.39 -18.60
CA LEU A 298 -5.63 -4.35 -18.62
C LEU A 298 -4.32 -3.72 -19.16
N GLN A 299 -4.40 -2.84 -20.17
CA GLN A 299 -3.21 -2.11 -20.62
C GLN A 299 -2.68 -1.09 -19.62
N ARG A 300 -3.53 -0.47 -18.81
CA ARG A 300 -3.09 0.46 -17.76
C ARG A 300 -2.39 -0.27 -16.61
N GLN A 301 -2.83 -1.46 -16.22
CA GLN A 301 -2.15 -2.29 -15.21
C GLN A 301 -0.76 -2.77 -15.67
N GLN A 302 -0.54 -2.92 -16.98
CA GLN A 302 0.78 -3.29 -17.52
C GLN A 302 1.74 -2.10 -17.67
N MET A 303 1.27 -0.87 -17.50
CA MET A 303 2.08 0.37 -17.63
C MET A 303 2.41 1.04 -16.28
N ILE A 304 1.99 0.45 -15.15
CA ILE A 304 2.33 0.97 -13.81
C ILE A 304 3.59 0.31 -13.26
#